data_451b3229777116950762b82de90094a3
#
_entry.id   451b3229777116950762b82de90094a3
#
_cell.length_a   1.000
_cell.length_b   1.000
_cell.length_c   1.000
_cell.angle_alpha   90.00
_cell.angle_beta   90.00
_cell.angle_gamma   90.00
#
_symmetry.space_group_name_H-M   'P 1'
#
loop_
_entity.id
_entity.type
_entity.pdbx_description
1 polymer ?
#
loop_
_entity_poly.entity_id
_entity_poly.type
_entity_poly.pdbx_seq_one_letter_code
_entity_poly.pdbx_strand_id
1 'polypeptide(L)'
;MSLLAFFFILSCSTTQISEDGFYGEAFKPKKYIELNDLTKQMASQDTVVAVVKGKVESVCQKKGCWMNIVSDEGESIFVKFKDYGFFMPLDLAGQEVVMNGKAFKEVTSVEELQHYAEDEGLSKEEIEKITEPKEEYKFMASGVYIANSK
;
A
#
# COMPACT_ATOMS: atom_id res chain seq x y z
N MET A 1 42.96 9.99 -35.18
CA MET A 1 41.51 9.75 -35.29
C MET A 1 41.08 8.95 -34.03
N SER A 2 40.52 9.65 -33.04
CA SER A 2 40.13 9.06 -31.75
C SER A 2 38.64 8.81 -31.77
N LEU A 3 38.24 7.54 -31.69
CA LEU A 3 36.83 7.09 -31.68
C LEU A 3 36.35 7.10 -30.24
N LEU A 4 35.56 8.13 -29.86
CA LEU A 4 34.85 8.16 -28.57
C LEU A 4 33.62 7.24 -28.67
N ALA A 5 33.68 6.09 -27.98
CA ALA A 5 32.52 5.22 -27.78
C ALA A 5 31.64 5.80 -26.67
N PHE A 6 30.44 6.29 -27.06
CA PHE A 6 29.39 6.71 -26.15
C PHE A 6 28.70 5.47 -25.59
N PHE A 7 28.97 5.13 -24.33
CA PHE A 7 28.21 4.12 -23.62
C PHE A 7 26.86 4.71 -23.16
N PHE A 8 25.77 4.35 -23.84
CA PHE A 8 24.41 4.57 -23.36
C PHE A 8 24.14 3.60 -22.21
N ILE A 9 24.11 4.09 -20.98
CA ILE A 9 23.61 3.32 -19.85
C ILE A 9 22.07 3.39 -19.91
N LEU A 10 21.44 2.34 -20.40
CA LEU A 10 20.00 2.14 -20.21
C LEU A 10 19.76 1.89 -18.73
N SER A 11 19.28 2.90 -18.01
CA SER A 11 18.75 2.73 -16.66
C SER A 11 17.39 2.03 -16.77
N CYS A 12 17.38 0.70 -16.70
CA CYS A 12 16.18 -0.06 -16.44
C CYS A 12 15.75 0.23 -14.99
N SER A 13 14.63 0.93 -14.82
CA SER A 13 13.90 0.96 -13.54
C SER A 13 13.31 -0.44 -13.29
N THR A 14 14.11 -1.29 -12.71
CA THR A 14 13.67 -2.59 -12.22
C THR A 14 12.89 -2.35 -10.92
N THR A 15 11.63 -2.73 -10.88
CA THR A 15 10.86 -2.89 -9.63
C THR A 15 11.70 -3.78 -8.71
N GLN A 16 12.25 -3.19 -7.65
CA GLN A 16 13.16 -3.88 -6.72
C GLN A 16 12.32 -4.83 -5.85
N ILE A 17 12.12 -6.06 -6.32
CA ILE A 17 11.78 -7.17 -5.44
C ILE A 17 13.10 -7.54 -4.77
N SER A 18 13.24 -7.32 -3.47
CA SER A 18 14.33 -7.95 -2.74
C SER A 18 14.06 -9.45 -2.67
N GLU A 19 15.07 -10.27 -2.88
CA GLU A 19 14.96 -11.75 -2.83
C GLU A 19 14.40 -12.29 -1.50
N ASP A 20 14.24 -11.44 -0.48
CA ASP A 20 13.81 -11.75 0.89
C ASP A 20 12.34 -11.41 1.20
N GLY A 21 11.49 -11.13 0.19
CA GLY A 21 10.06 -10.82 0.40
C GLY A 21 9.76 -9.38 0.83
N PHE A 22 10.73 -8.46 0.76
CA PHE A 22 10.54 -7.03 1.03
C PHE A 22 10.23 -6.25 -0.26
N TYR A 23 9.32 -5.28 -0.11
CA TYR A 23 9.01 -4.24 -1.08
C TYR A 23 9.25 -2.89 -0.43
N GLY A 24 9.98 -1.98 -1.08
CA GLY A 24 10.42 -0.71 -0.51
C GLY A 24 11.56 -0.88 0.50
N GLU A 25 11.53 -0.13 1.59
CA GLU A 25 12.57 -0.12 2.63
C GLU A 25 12.50 -1.40 3.50
N ALA A 26 13.65 -2.04 3.74
CA ALA A 26 13.73 -3.19 4.66
C ALA A 26 13.61 -2.72 6.12
N PHE A 27 12.93 -3.51 6.94
CA PHE A 27 12.70 -3.24 8.36
C PHE A 27 12.68 -4.54 9.18
N LYS A 28 12.33 -4.50 10.47
CA LYS A 28 12.23 -5.69 11.34
C LYS A 28 10.79 -6.23 11.38
N PRO A 29 10.38 -7.17 10.50
CA PRO A 29 8.98 -7.57 10.34
C PRO A 29 8.45 -8.43 11.51
N LYS A 30 9.32 -8.92 12.40
CA LYS A 30 8.93 -9.74 13.57
C LYS A 30 8.44 -8.92 14.76
N LYS A 31 8.59 -7.58 14.72
CA LYS A 31 8.10 -6.66 15.77
C LYS A 31 7.01 -5.79 15.16
N TYR A 32 5.78 -6.19 15.31
CA TYR A 32 4.62 -5.50 14.77
C TYR A 32 3.51 -5.39 15.84
N ILE A 33 2.55 -4.53 15.58
CA ILE A 33 1.23 -4.51 16.22
C ILE A 33 0.19 -5.00 15.21
N GLU A 34 -0.92 -5.54 15.70
CA GLU A 34 -2.05 -5.89 14.84
C GLU A 34 -2.80 -4.63 14.38
N LEU A 35 -3.52 -4.72 13.26
CA LEU A 35 -4.27 -3.58 12.72
C LEU A 35 -5.30 -3.04 13.72
N ASN A 36 -5.99 -3.89 14.48
CA ASN A 36 -6.92 -3.48 15.53
C ASN A 36 -6.27 -2.62 16.62
N ASP A 37 -5.02 -2.89 16.97
CA ASP A 37 -4.31 -2.09 17.96
C ASP A 37 -3.85 -0.75 17.39
N LEU A 38 -3.56 -0.70 16.09
CA LEU A 38 -3.31 0.56 15.39
C LEU A 38 -4.56 1.44 15.40
N THR A 39 -5.73 0.93 15.04
CA THR A 39 -6.98 1.70 15.00
C THR A 39 -7.37 2.22 16.37
N LYS A 40 -7.15 1.45 17.44
CA LYS A 40 -7.33 1.92 18.84
C LYS A 40 -6.41 3.09 19.17
N GLN A 41 -5.15 3.06 18.75
CA GLN A 41 -4.21 4.17 18.96
C GLN A 41 -4.63 5.41 18.17
N MET A 42 -5.11 5.23 16.93
CA MET A 42 -5.59 6.31 16.06
C MET A 42 -6.85 7.01 16.60
N ALA A 43 -7.61 6.37 17.50
CA ALA A 43 -8.75 7.01 18.16
C ALA A 43 -8.33 8.21 19.05
N SER A 44 -7.09 8.25 19.53
CA SER A 44 -6.55 9.29 20.41
C SER A 44 -5.36 10.06 19.82
N GLN A 45 -4.88 9.70 18.66
CA GLN A 45 -3.70 10.28 18.01
C GLN A 45 -3.99 10.55 16.52
N ASP A 46 -3.61 11.72 16.03
CA ASP A 46 -3.79 12.08 14.60
C ASP A 46 -2.81 11.33 13.68
N THR A 47 -1.70 10.86 14.24
CA THR A 47 -0.67 10.14 13.49
C THR A 47 0.01 9.10 14.39
N VAL A 48 0.19 7.89 13.86
CA VAL A 48 0.91 6.79 14.53
C VAL A 48 1.96 6.22 13.57
N VAL A 49 3.22 6.19 14.01
CA VAL A 49 4.31 5.50 13.29
C VAL A 49 4.45 4.10 13.87
N ALA A 50 4.28 3.07 13.05
CA ALA A 50 4.27 1.69 13.52
C ALA A 50 4.69 0.69 12.43
N VAL A 51 5.08 -0.49 12.89
CA VAL A 51 5.10 -1.71 12.08
C VAL A 51 3.79 -2.45 12.36
N VAL A 52 3.00 -2.70 11.32
CA VAL A 52 1.63 -3.20 11.43
C VAL A 52 1.46 -4.47 10.61
N LYS A 53 0.82 -5.48 11.19
CA LYS A 53 0.41 -6.70 10.49
C LYS A 53 -1.08 -6.65 10.16
N GLY A 54 -1.43 -7.13 8.98
CA GLY A 54 -2.81 -7.30 8.54
C GLY A 54 -2.92 -8.20 7.32
N LYS A 55 -4.15 -8.48 6.91
CA LYS A 55 -4.46 -9.28 5.75
C LYS A 55 -4.84 -8.39 4.58
N VAL A 56 -4.30 -8.65 3.41
CA VAL A 56 -4.67 -7.90 2.20
C VAL A 56 -6.09 -8.27 1.78
N GLU A 57 -6.98 -7.30 1.73
CA GLU A 57 -8.33 -7.43 1.24
C GLU A 57 -8.37 -7.24 -0.28
N SER A 58 -7.80 -6.15 -0.77
CA SER A 58 -7.72 -5.82 -2.20
C SER A 58 -6.44 -5.07 -2.55
N VAL A 59 -6.10 -5.09 -3.84
CA VAL A 59 -4.94 -4.41 -4.43
C VAL A 59 -5.38 -3.71 -5.71
N CYS A 60 -4.82 -2.54 -6.00
CA CYS A 60 -4.99 -1.87 -7.29
C CYS A 60 -4.68 -2.82 -8.45
N GLN A 61 -5.70 -3.19 -9.23
CA GLN A 61 -5.59 -4.18 -10.31
C GLN A 61 -4.90 -3.62 -11.57
N LYS A 62 -4.71 -2.31 -11.67
CA LYS A 62 -3.97 -1.71 -12.78
C LYS A 62 -2.45 -1.91 -12.64
N LYS A 63 -1.89 -1.68 -11.45
CA LYS A 63 -0.42 -1.78 -11.24
C LYS A 63 0.03 -2.00 -9.79
N GLY A 64 -0.88 -2.30 -8.86
CA GLY A 64 -0.51 -2.57 -7.47
C GLY A 64 -0.04 -1.33 -6.69
N CYS A 65 -0.50 -0.13 -7.05
CA CYS A 65 -0.02 1.13 -6.48
C CYS A 65 -0.66 1.53 -5.14
N TRP A 66 -1.67 0.79 -4.69
CA TRP A 66 -2.30 0.87 -3.38
C TRP A 66 -2.86 -0.50 -3.00
N MET A 67 -3.20 -0.69 -1.73
CA MET A 67 -3.91 -1.87 -1.24
C MET A 67 -4.81 -1.52 -0.06
N ASN A 68 -5.84 -2.32 0.19
CA ASN A 68 -6.62 -2.31 1.42
C ASN A 68 -6.18 -3.47 2.31
N ILE A 69 -6.00 -3.18 3.59
CA ILE A 69 -5.67 -4.17 4.62
C ILE A 69 -6.85 -4.27 5.57
N VAL A 70 -7.22 -5.48 5.92
CA VAL A 70 -8.30 -5.76 6.87
C VAL A 70 -7.77 -6.56 8.06
N SER A 71 -8.35 -6.33 9.23
CA SER A 71 -8.15 -7.13 10.42
C SER A 71 -9.18 -8.25 10.54
N ASP A 72 -8.94 -9.21 11.42
CA ASP A 72 -9.89 -10.27 11.75
C ASP A 72 -11.19 -9.73 12.39
N GLU A 73 -11.16 -8.53 12.97
CA GLU A 73 -12.34 -7.86 13.56
C GLU A 73 -13.09 -6.98 12.55
N GLY A 74 -12.63 -6.90 11.29
CA GLY A 74 -13.27 -6.15 10.21
C GLY A 74 -12.84 -4.68 10.12
N GLU A 75 -11.85 -4.24 10.90
CA GLU A 75 -11.22 -2.93 10.72
C GLU A 75 -10.46 -2.90 9.41
N SER A 76 -10.56 -1.80 8.67
CA SER A 76 -9.91 -1.64 7.37
C SER A 76 -9.06 -0.38 7.33
N ILE A 77 -7.94 -0.44 6.60
CA ILE A 77 -7.08 0.72 6.36
C ILE A 77 -6.60 0.73 4.91
N PHE A 78 -6.67 1.90 4.28
CA PHE A 78 -6.15 2.13 2.93
C PHE A 78 -4.66 2.41 2.98
N VAL A 79 -3.86 1.69 2.17
CA VAL A 79 -2.40 1.77 2.17
C VAL A 79 -1.90 2.35 0.86
N LYS A 80 -1.17 3.45 0.96
CA LYS A 80 -0.37 4.05 -0.13
C LYS A 80 1.10 3.76 0.10
N PHE A 81 1.89 3.76 -0.95
CA PHE A 81 3.34 3.53 -0.87
C PHE A 81 4.10 4.86 -0.97
N LYS A 82 5.06 5.04 -0.07
CA LYS A 82 5.85 6.26 0.07
C LYS A 82 6.49 6.65 -1.27
N ASP A 83 6.26 7.89 -1.68
CA ASP A 83 6.82 8.51 -2.88
C ASP A 83 6.53 7.73 -4.19
N TYR A 84 5.49 6.86 -4.20
CA TYR A 84 5.22 5.96 -5.32
C TYR A 84 6.44 5.06 -5.66
N GLY A 85 7.27 4.75 -4.67
CA GLY A 85 8.59 4.16 -4.84
C GLY A 85 8.59 2.66 -5.13
N PHE A 86 7.49 1.96 -4.87
CA PHE A 86 7.32 0.53 -5.16
C PHE A 86 5.84 0.16 -5.32
N PHE A 87 5.58 -1.00 -5.89
CA PHE A 87 4.23 -1.51 -6.12
C PHE A 87 4.14 -2.97 -5.68
N MET A 88 2.92 -3.40 -5.34
CA MET A 88 2.65 -4.74 -4.86
C MET A 88 2.20 -5.67 -5.98
N PRO A 89 2.40 -7.00 -5.85
CA PRO A 89 1.81 -7.99 -6.75
C PRO A 89 0.28 -7.86 -6.80
N LEU A 90 -0.32 -8.08 -7.98
CA LEU A 90 -1.76 -7.95 -8.18
C LEU A 90 -2.58 -9.09 -7.55
N ASP A 91 -1.94 -10.23 -7.31
CA ASP A 91 -2.52 -11.46 -6.74
C ASP A 91 -2.33 -11.59 -5.22
N LEU A 92 -2.14 -10.46 -4.53
CA LEU A 92 -1.80 -10.43 -3.10
C LEU A 92 -3.03 -10.58 -2.18
N ALA A 93 -4.25 -10.45 -2.71
CA ALA A 93 -5.47 -10.55 -1.91
C ALA A 93 -5.54 -11.87 -1.12
N GLY A 94 -5.89 -11.79 0.16
CA GLY A 94 -5.95 -12.92 1.08
C GLY A 94 -4.62 -13.27 1.77
N GLN A 95 -3.50 -12.67 1.40
CA GLN A 95 -2.20 -12.91 2.04
C GLN A 95 -2.00 -11.99 3.25
N GLU A 96 -1.22 -12.46 4.23
CA GLU A 96 -0.77 -11.62 5.35
C GLU A 96 0.48 -10.84 4.96
N VAL A 97 0.48 -9.57 5.35
CA VAL A 97 1.63 -8.66 5.16
C VAL A 97 1.99 -7.97 6.46
N VAL A 98 3.23 -7.58 6.58
CA VAL A 98 3.72 -6.69 7.63
C VAL A 98 4.22 -5.41 6.97
N MET A 99 3.78 -4.25 7.45
CA MET A 99 4.07 -2.95 6.85
C MET A 99 4.76 -2.04 7.86
N ASN A 100 5.79 -1.34 7.43
CA ASN A 100 6.41 -0.25 8.19
C ASN A 100 5.98 1.09 7.62
N GLY A 101 5.54 2.03 8.46
CA GLY A 101 5.12 3.33 7.96
C GLY A 101 4.40 4.19 8.98
N LYS A 102 3.50 5.02 8.47
CA LYS A 102 2.76 6.01 9.24
C LYS A 102 1.27 5.94 8.93
N ALA A 103 0.44 5.77 9.97
CA ALA A 103 -1.01 5.90 9.89
C ALA A 103 -1.42 7.35 10.18
N PHE A 104 -2.46 7.84 9.52
CA PHE A 104 -3.03 9.18 9.70
C PHE A 104 -4.50 9.21 9.24
N LYS A 105 -5.24 10.23 9.66
CA LYS A 105 -6.58 10.50 9.14
C LYS A 105 -6.51 11.40 7.91
N GLU A 106 -7.31 11.11 6.91
CA GLU A 106 -7.45 11.92 5.70
C GLU A 106 -8.91 11.95 5.23
N VAL A 107 -9.34 13.07 4.70
CA VAL A 107 -10.61 13.15 3.97
C VAL A 107 -10.31 12.92 2.50
N THR A 108 -10.77 11.78 1.98
CA THR A 108 -10.63 11.43 0.57
C THR A 108 -11.77 12.06 -0.23
N SER A 109 -11.44 12.79 -1.28
CA SER A 109 -12.43 13.43 -2.15
C SER A 109 -13.24 12.42 -2.94
N VAL A 110 -14.44 12.80 -3.39
CA VAL A 110 -15.28 11.98 -4.27
C VAL A 110 -14.51 11.53 -5.53
N GLU A 111 -13.80 12.46 -6.16
CA GLU A 111 -12.99 12.17 -7.35
C GLU A 111 -11.92 11.11 -7.10
N GLU A 112 -11.21 11.19 -5.97
CA GLU A 112 -10.19 10.23 -5.58
C GLU A 112 -10.80 8.86 -5.23
N LEU A 113 -11.95 8.83 -4.52
CA LEU A 113 -12.67 7.60 -4.22
C LEU A 113 -13.16 6.91 -5.50
N GLN A 114 -13.71 7.68 -6.46
CA GLN A 114 -14.13 7.16 -7.75
C GLN A 114 -12.95 6.61 -8.56
N HIS A 115 -11.80 7.28 -8.52
CA HIS A 115 -10.58 6.80 -9.15
C HIS A 115 -10.09 5.46 -8.56
N TYR A 116 -10.12 5.31 -7.24
CA TYR A 116 -9.77 4.03 -6.60
C TYR A 116 -10.75 2.91 -6.96
N ALA A 117 -12.04 3.21 -7.00
CA ALA A 117 -13.08 2.27 -7.42
C ALA A 117 -12.88 1.82 -8.88
N GLU A 118 -12.49 2.72 -9.77
CA GLU A 118 -12.11 2.41 -11.15
C GLU A 118 -10.86 1.51 -11.21
N ASP A 119 -9.84 1.81 -10.40
CA ASP A 119 -8.60 1.02 -10.30
C ASP A 119 -8.83 -0.39 -9.74
N GLU A 120 -9.83 -0.54 -8.89
CA GLU A 120 -10.28 -1.83 -8.34
C GLU A 120 -11.10 -2.63 -9.36
N GLY A 121 -11.60 -1.98 -10.39
CA GLY A 121 -12.38 -2.61 -11.46
C GLY A 121 -13.88 -2.64 -11.21
N LEU A 122 -14.41 -1.74 -10.35
CA LEU A 122 -15.84 -1.62 -10.12
C LEU A 122 -16.56 -1.16 -11.39
N SER A 123 -17.85 -1.50 -11.48
CA SER A 123 -18.70 -1.06 -12.59
C SER A 123 -18.95 0.45 -12.54
N LYS A 124 -19.24 1.04 -13.68
CA LYS A 124 -19.57 2.47 -13.77
C LYS A 124 -20.74 2.86 -12.85
N GLU A 125 -21.75 1.99 -12.73
CA GLU A 125 -22.89 2.21 -11.85
C GLU A 125 -22.54 2.24 -10.36
N GLU A 126 -21.54 1.45 -9.95
CA GLU A 126 -21.01 1.44 -8.57
C GLU A 126 -20.17 2.70 -8.31
N ILE A 127 -19.35 3.11 -9.26
CA ILE A 127 -18.53 4.32 -9.19
C ILE A 127 -19.42 5.57 -9.07
N GLU A 128 -20.48 5.68 -9.87
CA GLU A 128 -21.41 6.81 -9.86
C GLU A 128 -22.21 6.95 -8.53
N LYS A 129 -22.31 5.90 -7.72
CA LYS A 129 -22.91 5.94 -6.38
C LYS A 129 -22.01 6.60 -5.33
N ILE A 130 -20.74 6.77 -5.62
CA ILE A 130 -19.80 7.46 -4.75
C ILE A 130 -19.99 8.97 -4.94
N THR A 131 -20.74 9.60 -4.04
CA THR A 131 -21.18 11.00 -4.16
C THR A 131 -20.73 11.89 -3.01
N GLU A 132 -20.14 11.31 -1.95
CA GLU A 132 -19.69 12.03 -0.77
C GLU A 132 -18.22 11.74 -0.46
N PRO A 133 -17.44 12.73 0.04
CA PRO A 133 -16.10 12.50 0.52
C PRO A 133 -16.13 11.60 1.77
N LYS A 134 -15.06 10.87 2.03
CA LYS A 134 -14.95 9.95 3.16
C LYS A 134 -13.76 10.30 4.03
N GLU A 135 -14.02 10.53 5.34
CA GLU A 135 -12.94 10.53 6.32
C GLU A 135 -12.56 9.08 6.64
N GLU A 136 -11.29 8.75 6.48
CA GLU A 136 -10.80 7.42 6.71
C GLU A 136 -9.37 7.40 7.24
N TYR A 137 -8.98 6.29 7.88
CA TYR A 137 -7.59 6.04 8.20
C TYR A 137 -6.84 5.60 6.97
N LYS A 138 -5.67 6.21 6.75
CA LYS A 138 -4.71 5.81 5.71
C LYS A 138 -3.37 5.44 6.32
N PHE A 139 -2.65 4.57 5.63
CA PHE A 139 -1.31 4.16 5.99
C PHE A 139 -0.35 4.45 4.84
N MET A 140 0.67 5.25 5.10
CA MET A 140 1.76 5.48 4.15
C MET A 140 2.88 4.50 4.47
N ALA A 141 2.96 3.40 3.71
CA ALA A 141 3.99 2.39 3.89
C ALA A 141 5.31 2.82 3.25
N SER A 142 6.40 2.81 4.01
CA SER A 142 7.76 2.92 3.49
C SER A 142 8.33 1.57 3.06
N GLY A 143 7.83 0.48 3.65
CA GLY A 143 8.18 -0.88 3.29
C GLY A 143 7.07 -1.87 3.64
N VAL A 144 6.97 -2.94 2.85
CA VAL A 144 6.04 -4.06 3.05
C VAL A 144 6.83 -5.37 2.98
N TYR A 145 6.51 -6.28 3.88
CA TYR A 145 7.07 -7.63 3.92
C TYR A 145 5.98 -8.68 3.73
N ILE A 146 6.19 -9.62 2.81
CA ILE A 146 5.30 -10.76 2.56
C ILE A 146 6.02 -12.02 3.07
N ALA A 147 5.48 -12.65 4.12
CA ALA A 147 6.14 -13.76 4.82
C ALA A 147 6.33 -15.03 3.97
N ASN A 148 5.58 -15.18 2.87
CA ASN A 148 5.54 -16.40 2.05
C ASN A 148 5.70 -16.09 0.55
N SER A 149 6.45 -15.06 0.16
CA SER A 149 6.83 -14.88 -1.24
C SER A 149 7.74 -16.03 -1.67
N LYS A 150 7.14 -17.04 -2.35
CA LYS A 150 7.88 -18.10 -3.02
C LYS A 150 8.31 -17.67 -4.41
#